data_66b92157fe882ffa460d6fc2540753e9
#
_entry.id   66b92157fe882ffa460d6fc2540753e9
#
_cell.length_a   1.000
_cell.length_b   1.000
_cell.length_c   1.000
_cell.angle_alpha   90.00
_cell.angle_beta   90.00
_cell.angle_gamma   90.00
#
_symmetry.space_group_name_H-M   'P 1'
#
loop_
_entity.id
_entity.type
_entity.pdbx_description
1 polymer ?
#
loop_
_entity_poly.entity_id
_entity_poly.type
_entity_poly.pdbx_seq_one_letter_code
_entity_poly.pdbx_strand_id
1 'polypeptide(L)'
;MFSLGTSDSPVTHADPIDWKSEEPVWVDQWPLTQEKLSAAQQLVQEQLRLGHIEPSTSAWNSPIFVIKKKSGKWRLLQDLRKVNETMMHMGALQPGLPTPSAIPDKSYIIIIDLKDCFYTIPLAPQDCKRFAFSLPSVNFKEPMQRYQWRVLPQGMTNSPTLCQKFVATALAPVRQRFPQLYLVHYMDDILLAHADEHLLYQAFSILKKHLSLNGLVIADEKIQTHFPYNYLGFSLYPRVYNTQLVKLQTDHLKTLNDFQKLLGDINWIRPYLKLPTYTLQPLFDILKGDSDPASPRTLSLEGRSALQSIEEAIRQQQITYCDYQRPWGLYILPTPRAPTGVLYQDKPL
;
A
#
# COMPACT_ATOMS: atom_id res chain seq x y z
N MET A 1 -1.87 4.16 23.89
CA MET A 1 -0.41 4.28 24.05
C MET A 1 0.16 2.87 23.93
N PHE A 2 0.60 2.47 22.70
CA PHE A 2 1.15 1.12 22.50
C PHE A 2 2.60 1.12 23.00
N SER A 3 2.89 0.28 24.00
CA SER A 3 4.25 0.03 24.47
C SER A 3 5.00 -0.72 23.36
N LEU A 4 5.88 -0.04 22.65
CA LEU A 4 6.88 -0.68 21.81
C LEU A 4 7.89 -1.35 22.73
N GLY A 5 7.86 -2.68 22.79
CA GLY A 5 8.81 -3.45 23.59
C GLY A 5 10.24 -3.19 23.11
N THR A 6 11.09 -2.79 24.03
CA THR A 6 12.52 -2.49 23.81
C THR A 6 13.38 -3.75 23.90
N SER A 7 13.02 -4.85 23.23
CA SER A 7 13.90 -6.01 23.17
C SER A 7 14.70 -6.00 21.87
N ASP A 8 16.03 -6.08 21.96
CA ASP A 8 16.94 -6.30 20.82
C ASP A 8 16.75 -7.69 20.16
N SER A 9 15.75 -8.44 20.60
CA SER A 9 15.41 -9.75 20.04
C SER A 9 14.62 -9.57 18.76
N PRO A 10 14.97 -10.31 17.69
CA PRO A 10 14.26 -10.24 16.41
C PRO A 10 12.80 -10.68 16.59
N VAL A 11 11.89 -9.99 15.90
CA VAL A 11 10.48 -10.37 15.84
C VAL A 11 10.35 -11.61 14.97
N THR A 12 9.79 -12.68 15.51
CA THR A 12 9.73 -13.99 14.82
C THR A 12 8.51 -14.16 13.93
N HIS A 13 7.43 -13.42 14.21
CA HIS A 13 6.17 -13.46 13.44
C HIS A 13 5.36 -12.18 13.68
N ALA A 14 4.37 -11.93 12.82
CA ALA A 14 3.38 -10.88 13.03
C ALA A 14 2.55 -11.13 14.30
N ASP A 15 1.91 -10.09 14.82
CA ASP A 15 0.99 -10.25 15.94
C ASP A 15 -0.13 -11.22 15.59
N PRO A 16 -0.61 -11.99 16.58
CA PRO A 16 -1.81 -12.81 16.43
C PRO A 16 -3.01 -11.98 16.00
N ILE A 17 -3.87 -12.59 15.20
CA ILE A 17 -5.09 -11.97 14.71
C ILE A 17 -6.23 -12.26 15.69
N ASP A 18 -7.01 -11.23 16.02
CA ASP A 18 -8.25 -11.39 16.76
C ASP A 18 -9.39 -11.83 15.83
N TRP A 19 -10.06 -12.91 16.20
CA TRP A 19 -11.10 -13.52 15.40
C TRP A 19 -12.48 -13.37 16.06
N LYS A 20 -13.51 -13.15 15.24
CA LYS A 20 -14.91 -13.07 15.69
C LYS A 20 -15.49 -14.46 15.99
N SER A 21 -14.96 -15.50 15.33
CA SER A 21 -15.42 -16.88 15.47
C SER A 21 -14.28 -17.88 15.31
N GLU A 22 -14.37 -18.97 16.01
CA GLU A 22 -13.50 -20.15 15.85
C GLU A 22 -14.07 -21.16 14.85
N GLU A 23 -15.30 -20.96 14.38
CA GLU A 23 -15.94 -21.88 13.43
C GLU A 23 -15.21 -21.84 12.08
N PRO A 24 -14.83 -23.02 11.56
CA PRO A 24 -14.13 -23.10 10.28
C PRO A 24 -15.02 -22.60 9.11
N VAL A 25 -14.41 -21.82 8.24
CA VAL A 25 -15.01 -21.42 6.97
C VAL A 25 -14.50 -22.34 5.87
N TRP A 26 -15.42 -22.99 5.17
CA TRP A 26 -15.11 -23.82 4.04
C TRP A 26 -15.79 -23.26 2.78
N VAL A 27 -14.98 -22.83 1.81
CA VAL A 27 -15.44 -22.45 0.47
C VAL A 27 -14.78 -23.39 -0.53
N ASP A 28 -15.58 -24.08 -1.32
CA ASP A 28 -15.08 -25.04 -2.31
C ASP A 28 -14.20 -24.38 -3.37
N GLN A 29 -13.18 -25.10 -3.81
CA GLN A 29 -12.36 -24.69 -4.93
C GLN A 29 -13.19 -24.79 -6.23
N TRP A 30 -13.38 -23.67 -6.92
CA TRP A 30 -14.02 -23.66 -8.22
C TRP A 30 -13.11 -24.20 -9.34
N PRO A 31 -13.69 -24.66 -10.47
CA PRO A 31 -12.92 -25.16 -11.58
C PRO A 31 -11.95 -24.11 -12.15
N LEU A 32 -10.75 -24.55 -12.49
CA LEU A 32 -9.76 -23.77 -13.20
C LEU A 32 -9.60 -24.34 -14.62
N THR A 33 -9.40 -23.46 -15.60
CA THR A 33 -9.02 -23.92 -16.94
C THR A 33 -7.67 -24.65 -16.88
N GLN A 34 -7.36 -25.52 -17.83
CA GLN A 34 -6.12 -26.29 -17.83
C GLN A 34 -4.87 -25.39 -17.78
N GLU A 35 -4.87 -24.26 -18.51
CA GLU A 35 -3.78 -23.26 -18.47
C GLU A 35 -3.61 -22.67 -17.07
N LYS A 36 -4.71 -22.25 -16.44
CA LYS A 36 -4.68 -21.67 -15.10
C LYS A 36 -4.33 -22.70 -14.03
N LEU A 37 -4.76 -23.93 -14.17
CA LEU A 37 -4.40 -25.02 -13.25
C LEU A 37 -2.91 -25.33 -13.32
N SER A 38 -2.34 -25.45 -14.51
CA SER A 38 -0.90 -25.65 -14.68
C SER A 38 -0.09 -24.51 -14.08
N ALA A 39 -0.52 -23.25 -14.30
CA ALA A 39 0.12 -22.08 -13.70
C ALA A 39 0.00 -22.09 -12.16
N ALA A 40 -1.17 -22.46 -11.61
CA ALA A 40 -1.38 -22.56 -10.17
C ALA A 40 -0.47 -23.62 -9.55
N GLN A 41 -0.34 -24.80 -10.18
CA GLN A 41 0.53 -25.88 -9.72
C GLN A 41 1.99 -25.43 -9.65
N GLN A 42 2.49 -24.76 -10.69
CA GLN A 42 3.86 -24.24 -10.72
C GLN A 42 4.10 -23.22 -9.60
N LEU A 43 3.16 -22.26 -9.43
CA LEU A 43 3.26 -21.23 -8.40
C LEU A 43 3.16 -21.81 -6.99
N VAL A 44 2.31 -22.80 -6.75
CA VAL A 44 2.20 -23.47 -5.45
C VAL A 44 3.49 -24.22 -5.13
N GLN A 45 4.09 -24.93 -6.09
CA GLN A 45 5.39 -25.57 -5.89
C GLN A 45 6.51 -24.56 -5.59
N GLU A 46 6.49 -23.40 -6.24
CA GLU A 46 7.43 -22.32 -5.94
C GLU A 46 7.23 -21.82 -4.49
N GLN A 47 5.98 -21.53 -4.07
CA GLN A 47 5.69 -21.08 -2.71
C GLN A 47 6.07 -22.13 -1.66
N LEU A 48 5.86 -23.41 -1.95
CA LEU A 48 6.28 -24.51 -1.08
C LEU A 48 7.81 -24.58 -0.93
N ARG A 49 8.54 -24.47 -2.05
CA ARG A 49 10.01 -24.44 -2.06
C ARG A 49 10.57 -23.25 -1.27
N LEU A 50 9.90 -22.09 -1.34
CA LEU A 50 10.27 -20.90 -0.59
C LEU A 50 9.88 -20.95 0.90
N GLY A 51 9.11 -21.98 1.34
CA GLY A 51 8.64 -22.11 2.70
C GLY A 51 7.52 -21.15 3.09
N HIS A 52 6.89 -20.49 2.11
CA HIS A 52 5.77 -19.56 2.34
C HIS A 52 4.46 -20.29 2.63
N ILE A 53 4.34 -21.54 2.22
CA ILE A 53 3.22 -22.43 2.50
C ILE A 53 3.74 -23.77 3.00
N GLU A 54 2.84 -24.53 3.64
CA GLU A 54 3.10 -25.88 4.11
C GLU A 54 1.88 -26.79 3.85
N PRO A 55 2.04 -28.15 3.84
CA PRO A 55 0.91 -29.06 3.78
C PRO A 55 -0.06 -28.83 4.94
N SER A 56 -1.37 -28.97 4.68
CA SER A 56 -2.40 -28.65 5.66
C SER A 56 -3.48 -29.75 5.77
N THR A 57 -3.89 -29.99 7.01
CA THR A 57 -5.08 -30.79 7.37
C THR A 57 -6.18 -29.93 7.99
N SER A 58 -6.10 -28.61 7.80
CA SER A 58 -7.02 -27.64 8.39
C SER A 58 -8.46 -27.88 7.97
N ALA A 59 -9.41 -27.62 8.86
CA ALA A 59 -10.84 -27.59 8.57
C ALA A 59 -11.27 -26.35 7.78
N TRP A 60 -10.37 -25.37 7.56
CA TRP A 60 -10.61 -24.16 6.77
C TRP A 60 -10.25 -24.41 5.31
N ASN A 61 -10.98 -23.77 4.37
CA ASN A 61 -10.63 -23.78 2.96
C ASN A 61 -11.12 -22.51 2.26
N SER A 62 -10.26 -21.89 1.48
CA SER A 62 -10.61 -20.78 0.59
C SER A 62 -10.06 -21.03 -0.80
N PRO A 63 -10.81 -20.76 -1.87
CA PRO A 63 -10.40 -21.09 -3.23
C PRO A 63 -9.25 -20.22 -3.69
N ILE A 64 -8.39 -20.81 -4.53
CA ILE A 64 -7.29 -20.11 -5.20
C ILE A 64 -7.62 -19.84 -6.66
N PHE A 65 -6.99 -18.81 -7.21
CA PHE A 65 -7.05 -18.49 -8.63
C PHE A 65 -5.75 -17.82 -9.08
N VAL A 66 -5.54 -17.76 -10.38
CA VAL A 66 -4.38 -17.11 -10.95
C VAL A 66 -4.79 -16.02 -11.93
N ILE A 67 -4.03 -14.93 -11.92
CA ILE A 67 -4.18 -13.82 -12.86
C ILE A 67 -2.88 -13.55 -13.60
N LYS A 68 -2.98 -13.06 -14.83
CA LYS A 68 -1.82 -12.63 -15.61
C LYS A 68 -1.49 -11.17 -15.29
N LYS A 69 -0.26 -10.90 -14.86
CA LYS A 69 0.25 -9.53 -14.68
C LYS A 69 0.46 -8.86 -16.04
N LYS A 70 0.57 -7.52 -16.07
CA LYS A 70 0.94 -6.76 -17.29
C LYS A 70 2.27 -7.25 -17.90
N SER A 71 3.18 -7.79 -17.08
CA SER A 71 4.45 -8.40 -17.51
C SER A 71 4.31 -9.78 -18.16
N GLY A 72 3.10 -10.33 -18.30
CA GLY A 72 2.85 -11.68 -18.79
C GLY A 72 3.02 -12.80 -17.75
N LYS A 73 3.64 -12.53 -16.61
CA LYS A 73 3.82 -13.52 -15.52
C LYS A 73 2.51 -13.80 -14.80
N TRP A 74 2.32 -15.04 -14.37
CA TRP A 74 1.20 -15.44 -13.53
C TRP A 74 1.39 -15.01 -12.07
N ARG A 75 0.29 -14.78 -11.36
CA ARG A 75 0.24 -14.47 -9.94
C ARG A 75 -0.83 -15.34 -9.27
N LEU A 76 -0.43 -16.04 -8.21
CA LEU A 76 -1.35 -16.81 -7.36
C LEU A 76 -2.07 -15.87 -6.40
N LEU A 77 -3.37 -16.02 -6.31
CA LEU A 77 -4.23 -15.31 -5.37
C LEU A 77 -5.15 -16.30 -4.67
N GLN A 78 -5.59 -15.96 -3.47
CA GLN A 78 -6.58 -16.68 -2.69
C GLN A 78 -7.79 -15.78 -2.42
N ASP A 79 -9.00 -16.31 -2.56
CA ASP A 79 -10.20 -15.56 -2.22
C ASP A 79 -10.46 -15.65 -0.71
N LEU A 80 -9.99 -14.64 0.00
CA LEU A 80 -10.09 -14.55 1.45
C LEU A 80 -11.33 -13.77 1.93
N ARG A 81 -12.27 -13.40 1.06
CA ARG A 81 -13.44 -12.59 1.46
C ARG A 81 -14.18 -13.20 2.63
N LYS A 82 -14.44 -14.50 2.62
CA LYS A 82 -15.15 -15.20 3.70
C LYS A 82 -14.32 -15.31 4.99
N VAL A 83 -13.03 -15.52 4.89
CA VAL A 83 -12.12 -15.49 6.05
C VAL A 83 -12.05 -14.08 6.63
N ASN A 84 -11.97 -13.05 5.79
CA ASN A 84 -11.97 -11.65 6.23
C ASN A 84 -13.24 -11.26 7.02
N GLU A 85 -14.41 -11.83 6.69
CA GLU A 85 -15.66 -11.61 7.44
C GLU A 85 -15.56 -12.09 8.91
N THR A 86 -14.77 -13.15 9.16
CA THR A 86 -14.56 -13.71 10.51
C THR A 86 -13.45 -13.03 11.30
N MET A 87 -12.75 -12.07 10.70
CA MET A 87 -11.61 -11.38 11.30
C MET A 87 -12.07 -10.07 11.97
N MET A 88 -11.50 -9.76 13.13
CA MET A 88 -11.60 -8.41 13.69
C MET A 88 -10.67 -7.47 12.92
N HIS A 89 -11.23 -6.37 12.41
CA HIS A 89 -10.45 -5.38 11.66
C HIS A 89 -9.56 -4.57 12.60
N MET A 90 -8.27 -4.56 12.32
CA MET A 90 -7.28 -3.79 13.10
C MET A 90 -7.31 -2.29 12.79
N GLY A 91 -7.98 -1.88 11.69
CA GLY A 91 -7.95 -0.52 11.21
C GLY A 91 -6.60 -0.14 10.56
N ALA A 92 -6.53 1.10 10.07
CA ALA A 92 -5.29 1.64 9.51
C ALA A 92 -4.42 2.25 10.62
N LEU A 93 -3.12 1.87 10.67
CA LEU A 93 -2.17 2.46 11.61
C LEU A 93 -1.69 3.85 11.18
N GLN A 94 -1.81 4.16 9.90
CA GLN A 94 -1.51 5.48 9.35
C GLN A 94 -2.73 6.01 8.61
N PRO A 95 -3.25 7.18 8.99
CA PRO A 95 -4.48 7.75 8.42
C PRO A 95 -4.30 8.32 7.01
N GLY A 96 -3.10 8.26 6.46
CA GLY A 96 -2.77 8.74 5.12
C GLY A 96 -1.34 8.41 4.73
N LEU A 97 -0.95 8.85 3.53
CA LEU A 97 0.43 8.74 3.07
C LEU A 97 1.33 9.77 3.73
N PRO A 98 2.59 9.40 3.99
CA PRO A 98 3.62 10.38 4.30
C PRO A 98 3.72 11.43 3.19
N THR A 99 3.70 12.70 3.56
CA THR A 99 3.84 13.77 2.59
C THR A 99 5.31 14.08 2.30
N PRO A 100 5.72 14.21 1.04
CA PRO A 100 7.08 14.64 0.70
C PRO A 100 7.45 16.03 1.27
N SER A 101 6.46 16.90 1.51
CA SER A 101 6.71 18.22 2.12
C SER A 101 7.27 18.15 3.54
N ALA A 102 7.11 17.03 4.23
CA ALA A 102 7.67 16.80 5.55
C ALA A 102 9.16 16.40 5.54
N ILE A 103 9.75 16.13 4.38
CA ILE A 103 11.17 15.85 4.24
C ILE A 103 11.94 17.15 4.51
N PRO A 104 12.94 17.16 5.44
CA PRO A 104 13.71 18.36 5.72
C PRO A 104 14.43 18.89 4.48
N ASP A 105 14.39 20.21 4.27
CA ASP A 105 15.11 20.85 3.15
C ASP A 105 16.62 20.58 3.23
N LYS A 106 17.29 20.55 2.08
CA LYS A 106 18.74 20.31 1.94
C LYS A 106 19.24 19.01 2.55
N SER A 107 18.36 18.01 2.68
CA SER A 107 18.76 16.68 3.15
C SER A 107 19.28 15.81 2.01
N TYR A 108 20.30 15.01 2.33
CA TYR A 108 20.58 13.79 1.56
C TYR A 108 19.48 12.78 1.85
N ILE A 109 19.09 12.01 0.83
CA ILE A 109 17.95 11.09 0.90
C ILE A 109 18.40 9.71 0.44
N ILE A 110 17.93 8.68 1.13
CA ILE A 110 18.00 7.29 0.68
C ILE A 110 16.57 6.72 0.73
N ILE A 111 16.13 6.14 -0.39
CA ILE A 111 14.85 5.45 -0.47
C ILE A 111 15.11 4.00 -0.77
N ILE A 112 14.45 3.12 -0.06
CA ILE A 112 14.52 1.66 -0.22
C ILE A 112 13.13 1.06 -0.28
N ASP A 113 13.02 -0.06 -0.98
CA ASP A 113 11.83 -0.89 -1.13
C ASP A 113 12.12 -2.27 -0.54
N LEU A 114 11.20 -2.82 0.24
CA LEU A 114 11.32 -4.16 0.78
C LEU A 114 10.78 -5.18 -0.22
N LYS A 115 11.61 -6.13 -0.58
CA LYS A 115 11.25 -7.18 -1.55
C LYS A 115 10.20 -8.11 -0.96
N ASP A 116 9.06 -8.24 -1.68
CA ASP A 116 7.99 -9.20 -1.35
C ASP A 116 7.58 -9.15 0.13
N CYS A 117 7.48 -7.95 0.73
CA CYS A 117 7.39 -7.70 2.17
C CYS A 117 6.38 -8.61 2.88
N PHE A 118 5.16 -8.81 2.32
CA PHE A 118 4.17 -9.71 2.93
C PHE A 118 4.67 -11.15 3.06
N TYR A 119 5.40 -11.64 2.06
CA TYR A 119 5.92 -13.02 2.06
C TYR A 119 7.16 -13.22 2.92
N THR A 120 7.76 -12.15 3.44
CA THR A 120 8.88 -12.23 4.39
C THR A 120 8.43 -12.18 5.85
N ILE A 121 7.16 -11.86 6.10
CA ILE A 121 6.61 -11.73 7.47
C ILE A 121 5.80 -12.98 7.82
N PRO A 122 6.28 -13.82 8.77
CA PRO A 122 5.54 -14.99 9.19
C PRO A 122 4.23 -14.63 9.90
N LEU A 123 3.18 -15.39 9.65
CA LEU A 123 1.96 -15.39 10.46
C LEU A 123 2.26 -15.95 11.86
N ALA A 124 1.46 -15.55 12.85
CA ALA A 124 1.41 -16.25 14.10
C ALA A 124 0.96 -17.71 13.86
N PRO A 125 1.64 -18.72 14.44
CA PRO A 125 1.40 -20.13 14.09
C PRO A 125 -0.04 -20.58 14.22
N GLN A 126 -0.78 -20.06 15.22
CA GLN A 126 -2.19 -20.37 15.43
C GLN A 126 -3.11 -19.90 14.30
N ASP A 127 -2.71 -18.90 13.53
CA ASP A 127 -3.51 -18.27 12.47
C ASP A 127 -3.33 -18.96 11.11
N CYS A 128 -2.20 -19.66 10.89
CA CYS A 128 -1.87 -20.29 9.60
C CYS A 128 -2.99 -21.20 9.08
N LYS A 129 -3.60 -21.99 9.98
CA LYS A 129 -4.68 -22.94 9.62
C LYS A 129 -5.88 -22.28 8.94
N ARG A 130 -6.12 -20.98 9.19
CA ARG A 130 -7.29 -20.25 8.64
C ARG A 130 -7.10 -19.83 7.18
N PHE A 131 -5.85 -19.86 6.70
CA PHE A 131 -5.48 -19.50 5.33
C PHE A 131 -5.16 -20.75 4.48
N ALA A 132 -5.84 -21.86 4.79
CA ALA A 132 -5.70 -23.07 4.02
C ALA A 132 -6.47 -23.01 2.69
N PHE A 133 -5.96 -23.75 1.70
CA PHE A 133 -6.55 -23.87 0.38
C PHE A 133 -6.31 -25.26 -0.20
N SER A 134 -7.09 -25.60 -1.22
CA SER A 134 -6.98 -26.86 -1.95
C SER A 134 -6.49 -26.61 -3.38
N LEU A 135 -5.50 -27.39 -3.82
CA LEU A 135 -5.00 -27.40 -5.19
C LEU A 135 -5.57 -28.60 -5.93
N PRO A 136 -6.39 -28.40 -6.98
CA PRO A 136 -6.94 -29.49 -7.76
C PRO A 136 -5.87 -30.27 -8.53
N SER A 137 -6.08 -31.56 -8.72
CA SER A 137 -5.32 -32.36 -9.66
C SER A 137 -5.85 -32.24 -11.10
N VAL A 138 -5.02 -32.53 -12.09
CA VAL A 138 -5.45 -32.55 -13.50
C VAL A 138 -6.49 -33.67 -13.70
N ASN A 139 -7.68 -33.32 -14.20
CA ASN A 139 -8.77 -34.26 -14.46
C ASN A 139 -9.21 -35.09 -13.23
N PHE A 140 -9.00 -34.57 -12.02
CA PHE A 140 -9.36 -35.25 -10.76
C PHE A 140 -8.76 -36.67 -10.61
N LYS A 141 -7.60 -36.91 -11.24
CA LYS A 141 -6.91 -38.21 -11.18
C LYS A 141 -6.42 -38.57 -9.78
N GLU A 142 -6.19 -37.59 -8.96
CA GLU A 142 -5.70 -37.72 -7.59
C GLU A 142 -6.52 -36.82 -6.64
N PRO A 143 -6.55 -37.11 -5.33
CA PRO A 143 -7.14 -36.21 -4.36
C PRO A 143 -6.49 -34.84 -4.42
N MET A 144 -7.25 -33.78 -4.13
CA MET A 144 -6.72 -32.42 -4.04
C MET A 144 -5.64 -32.37 -2.97
N GLN A 145 -4.53 -31.72 -3.30
CA GLN A 145 -3.49 -31.42 -2.32
C GLN A 145 -3.91 -30.18 -1.53
N ARG A 146 -3.59 -30.18 -0.24
CA ARG A 146 -3.97 -29.08 0.64
C ARG A 146 -2.77 -28.43 1.26
N TYR A 147 -2.79 -27.10 1.29
CA TYR A 147 -1.74 -26.24 1.84
C TYR A 147 -2.33 -25.12 2.67
N GLN A 148 -1.50 -24.49 3.48
CA GLN A 148 -1.81 -23.27 4.23
C GLN A 148 -0.63 -22.30 4.19
N TRP A 149 -0.96 -21.00 4.24
CA TRP A 149 0.06 -19.96 4.31
C TRP A 149 0.72 -19.92 5.68
N ARG A 150 2.03 -19.73 5.68
CA ARG A 150 2.85 -19.47 6.85
C ARG A 150 3.26 -18.01 6.98
N VAL A 151 3.03 -17.23 5.94
CA VAL A 151 3.38 -15.81 5.80
C VAL A 151 2.13 -15.00 5.52
N LEU A 152 2.20 -13.68 5.63
CA LEU A 152 1.05 -12.81 5.39
C LEU A 152 0.50 -13.01 3.97
N PRO A 153 -0.73 -13.55 3.81
CA PRO A 153 -1.29 -13.79 2.50
C PRO A 153 -1.80 -12.49 1.88
N GLN A 154 -1.69 -12.40 0.55
CA GLN A 154 -2.28 -11.30 -0.20
C GLN A 154 -3.81 -11.43 -0.22
N GLY A 155 -4.50 -10.32 0.05
CA GLY A 155 -5.97 -10.30 0.14
C GLY A 155 -6.52 -10.44 1.56
N MET A 156 -5.70 -10.72 2.56
CA MET A 156 -6.09 -10.64 3.96
C MET A 156 -6.23 -9.17 4.38
N THR A 157 -7.35 -8.81 4.97
CA THR A 157 -7.68 -7.42 5.35
C THR A 157 -6.64 -6.79 6.27
N ASN A 158 -6.10 -7.58 7.22
CA ASN A 158 -5.15 -7.08 8.21
C ASN A 158 -3.68 -7.17 7.75
N SER A 159 -3.35 -7.78 6.59
CA SER A 159 -1.97 -7.88 6.10
C SER A 159 -1.25 -6.53 6.02
N PRO A 160 -1.87 -5.45 5.49
CA PRO A 160 -1.23 -4.14 5.46
C PRO A 160 -0.88 -3.61 6.86
N THR A 161 -1.81 -3.72 7.81
CA THR A 161 -1.64 -3.24 9.18
C THR A 161 -0.55 -4.04 9.93
N LEU A 162 -0.56 -5.36 9.79
CA LEU A 162 0.46 -6.24 10.38
C LEU A 162 1.83 -6.00 9.77
N CYS A 163 1.93 -5.82 8.45
CA CYS A 163 3.16 -5.46 7.76
C CYS A 163 3.71 -4.14 8.30
N GLN A 164 2.87 -3.09 8.34
CA GLN A 164 3.25 -1.79 8.85
C GLN A 164 3.79 -1.84 10.29
N LYS A 165 3.14 -2.63 11.15
CA LYS A 165 3.56 -2.81 12.55
C LYS A 165 4.86 -3.59 12.66
N PHE A 166 5.01 -4.67 11.89
CA PHE A 166 6.22 -5.49 11.88
C PHE A 166 7.45 -4.67 11.44
N VAL A 167 7.32 -3.94 10.33
CA VAL A 167 8.38 -3.04 9.85
C VAL A 167 8.67 -1.93 10.85
N ALA A 168 7.63 -1.32 11.47
CA ALA A 168 7.82 -0.31 12.52
C ALA A 168 8.67 -0.84 13.68
N THR A 169 8.45 -2.07 14.11
CA THR A 169 9.18 -2.73 15.19
C THR A 169 10.63 -2.98 14.78
N ALA A 170 10.88 -3.47 13.55
CA ALA A 170 12.23 -3.67 13.03
C ALA A 170 13.03 -2.36 12.92
N LEU A 171 12.35 -1.22 12.69
CA LEU A 171 12.96 0.10 12.59
C LEU A 171 13.15 0.81 13.95
N ALA A 172 12.50 0.35 15.01
CA ALA A 172 12.52 1.02 16.32
C ALA A 172 13.94 1.24 16.88
N PRO A 173 14.89 0.26 16.83
CA PRO A 173 16.25 0.46 17.32
C PRO A 173 17.00 1.56 16.52
N VAL A 174 16.75 1.67 15.21
CA VAL A 174 17.37 2.72 14.38
C VAL A 174 16.86 4.10 14.78
N ARG A 175 15.54 4.24 14.99
CA ARG A 175 14.93 5.50 15.46
C ARG A 175 15.46 5.93 16.82
N GLN A 176 15.65 4.99 17.74
CA GLN A 176 16.20 5.27 19.07
C GLN A 176 17.66 5.71 18.99
N ARG A 177 18.47 5.07 18.15
CA ARG A 177 19.89 5.38 18.00
C ARG A 177 20.15 6.69 17.25
N PHE A 178 19.27 7.05 16.30
CA PHE A 178 19.39 8.25 15.46
C PHE A 178 18.13 9.11 15.55
N PRO A 179 17.83 9.73 16.70
CA PRO A 179 16.60 10.51 16.89
C PRO A 179 16.49 11.74 15.97
N GLN A 180 17.62 12.24 15.45
CA GLN A 180 17.69 13.35 14.50
C GLN A 180 17.48 12.93 13.04
N LEU A 181 17.48 11.61 12.76
CA LEU A 181 17.24 11.11 11.42
C LEU A 181 15.75 11.23 11.06
N TYR A 182 15.46 11.82 9.92
CA TYR A 182 14.12 11.72 9.34
C TYR A 182 13.95 10.33 8.74
N LEU A 183 13.27 9.44 9.46
CA LEU A 183 13.03 8.04 9.08
C LEU A 183 11.53 7.78 9.03
N VAL A 184 11.03 7.63 7.83
CA VAL A 184 9.62 7.35 7.54
C VAL A 184 9.49 6.04 6.78
N HIS A 185 8.46 5.26 7.09
CA HIS A 185 8.11 4.09 6.31
C HIS A 185 6.61 4.06 6.04
N TYR A 186 6.24 3.49 4.93
CA TYR A 186 4.86 3.21 4.54
C TYR A 186 4.84 1.89 3.78
N MET A 187 4.27 0.87 4.41
CA MET A 187 4.31 -0.51 3.92
C MET A 187 5.76 -0.99 3.68
N ASP A 188 6.09 -1.24 2.44
CA ASP A 188 7.39 -1.69 1.93
C ASP A 188 8.36 -0.55 1.55
N ASP A 189 7.86 0.69 1.47
CA ASP A 189 8.68 1.86 1.16
C ASP A 189 9.26 2.49 2.43
N ILE A 190 10.58 2.70 2.48
CA ILE A 190 11.28 3.36 3.59
C ILE A 190 12.12 4.51 3.05
N LEU A 191 11.97 5.69 3.66
CA LEU A 191 12.74 6.88 3.35
C LEU A 191 13.58 7.31 4.56
N LEU A 192 14.87 7.53 4.34
CA LEU A 192 15.80 8.12 5.29
C LEU A 192 16.25 9.48 4.73
N ALA A 193 16.29 10.52 5.58
CA ALA A 193 16.86 11.81 5.18
C ALA A 193 17.60 12.46 6.35
N HIS A 194 18.73 13.09 6.04
CA HIS A 194 19.54 13.85 6.98
C HIS A 194 20.43 14.88 6.25
N ALA A 195 20.74 16.00 6.92
CA ALA A 195 21.61 17.03 6.35
C ALA A 195 23.09 16.59 6.30
N ASP A 196 23.52 15.72 7.20
CA ASP A 196 24.87 15.11 7.20
C ASP A 196 24.82 13.77 6.46
N GLU A 197 25.52 13.69 5.35
CA GLU A 197 25.59 12.51 4.48
C GLU A 197 26.24 11.31 5.18
N HIS A 198 27.31 11.56 5.96
CA HIS A 198 28.03 10.50 6.67
C HIS A 198 27.12 9.82 7.71
N LEU A 199 26.38 10.61 8.49
CA LEU A 199 25.41 10.11 9.46
C LEU A 199 24.29 9.33 8.77
N LEU A 200 23.80 9.80 7.62
CA LEU A 200 22.78 9.11 6.83
C LEU A 200 23.25 7.71 6.41
N TYR A 201 24.44 7.59 5.84
CA TYR A 201 24.98 6.28 5.42
C TYR A 201 25.30 5.37 6.61
N GLN A 202 25.74 5.91 7.74
CA GLN A 202 25.91 5.14 8.97
C GLN A 202 24.57 4.57 9.46
N ALA A 203 23.53 5.40 9.52
CA ALA A 203 22.19 4.98 9.90
C ALA A 203 21.63 3.93 8.91
N PHE A 204 21.84 4.11 7.62
CA PHE A 204 21.44 3.18 6.59
C PHE A 204 22.12 1.81 6.74
N SER A 205 23.41 1.78 7.04
CA SER A 205 24.13 0.52 7.28
C SER A 205 23.55 -0.26 8.46
N ILE A 206 23.22 0.45 9.55
CA ILE A 206 22.61 -0.16 10.74
C ILE A 206 21.18 -0.61 10.44
N LEU A 207 20.41 0.18 9.69
CA LEU A 207 19.06 -0.16 9.26
C LEU A 207 19.06 -1.46 8.45
N LYS A 208 19.96 -1.61 7.47
CA LYS A 208 20.10 -2.86 6.69
C LYS A 208 20.30 -4.07 7.61
N LYS A 209 21.15 -3.94 8.62
CA LYS A 209 21.40 -5.02 9.59
C LYS A 209 20.12 -5.39 10.36
N HIS A 210 19.38 -4.41 10.88
CA HIS A 210 18.14 -4.66 11.63
C HIS A 210 17.03 -5.27 10.76
N LEU A 211 16.87 -4.79 9.51
CA LEU A 211 15.93 -5.39 8.57
C LEU A 211 16.29 -6.86 8.32
N SER A 212 17.55 -7.16 8.02
CA SER A 212 18.03 -8.54 7.80
C SER A 212 17.83 -9.45 9.01
N LEU A 213 18.09 -8.96 10.23
CA LEU A 213 17.85 -9.71 11.47
C LEU A 213 16.37 -10.08 11.67
N ASN A 214 15.46 -9.30 11.14
CA ASN A 214 14.02 -9.56 11.16
C ASN A 214 13.51 -10.26 9.89
N GLY A 215 14.39 -10.79 9.05
CA GLY A 215 14.01 -11.51 7.82
C GLY A 215 13.50 -10.62 6.69
N LEU A 216 13.57 -9.29 6.84
CA LEU A 216 13.15 -8.34 5.80
C LEU A 216 14.29 -8.14 4.79
N VAL A 217 13.96 -8.25 3.52
CA VAL A 217 14.93 -8.20 2.41
C VAL A 217 14.76 -6.89 1.65
N ILE A 218 15.85 -6.16 1.47
CA ILE A 218 15.85 -4.94 0.63
C ILE A 218 15.96 -5.36 -0.84
N ALA A 219 15.21 -4.69 -1.71
CA ALA A 219 15.39 -4.78 -3.16
C ALA A 219 16.58 -3.89 -3.57
N ASP A 220 17.79 -4.47 -3.58
CA ASP A 220 19.02 -3.70 -3.83
C ASP A 220 18.98 -2.92 -5.15
N GLU A 221 18.32 -3.48 -6.17
CA GLU A 221 18.14 -2.87 -7.48
C GLU A 221 17.18 -1.64 -7.48
N LYS A 222 16.46 -1.44 -6.39
CA LYS A 222 15.52 -0.31 -6.21
C LYS A 222 16.02 0.73 -5.23
N ILE A 223 17.21 0.58 -4.66
CA ILE A 223 17.79 1.58 -3.77
C ILE A 223 18.03 2.86 -4.57
N GLN A 224 17.49 3.97 -4.06
CA GLN A 224 17.64 5.29 -4.68
C GLN A 224 18.47 6.18 -3.78
N THR A 225 19.57 6.71 -4.31
CA THR A 225 20.48 7.63 -3.60
C THR A 225 20.70 8.96 -4.31
N HIS A 226 20.10 9.13 -5.50
CA HIS A 226 20.27 10.31 -6.34
C HIS A 226 18.94 10.78 -6.92
N PHE A 227 18.83 12.07 -7.15
CA PHE A 227 17.67 12.67 -7.82
C PHE A 227 17.57 12.25 -9.31
N PRO A 228 16.34 12.16 -9.87
CA PRO A 228 15.06 12.26 -9.19
C PRO A 228 14.73 10.97 -8.41
N TYR A 229 14.21 11.12 -7.20
CA TYR A 229 13.69 9.96 -6.45
C TYR A 229 12.23 9.72 -6.78
N ASN A 230 11.85 8.44 -6.91
CA ASN A 230 10.46 8.02 -6.99
C ASN A 230 10.01 7.52 -5.61
N TYR A 231 9.02 8.18 -5.01
CA TYR A 231 8.55 7.88 -3.66
C TYR A 231 7.04 8.06 -3.55
N LEU A 232 6.31 6.99 -3.23
CA LEU A 232 4.86 6.99 -3.00
C LEU A 232 4.06 7.75 -4.07
N GLY A 233 4.42 7.60 -5.35
CA GLY A 233 3.75 8.28 -6.46
C GLY A 233 4.23 9.72 -6.72
N PHE A 234 5.31 10.15 -6.08
CA PHE A 234 5.96 11.44 -6.31
C PHE A 234 7.33 11.27 -6.98
N SER A 235 7.71 12.22 -7.79
CA SER A 235 9.08 12.41 -8.25
C SER A 235 9.69 13.57 -7.49
N LEU A 236 10.71 13.29 -6.68
CA LEU A 236 11.38 14.27 -5.82
C LEU A 236 12.59 14.83 -6.54
N TYR A 237 12.76 16.16 -6.47
CA TYR A 237 13.89 16.94 -7.02
C TYR A 237 14.53 17.78 -5.92
N PRO A 238 15.68 18.41 -6.12
CA PRO A 238 16.40 19.10 -5.05
C PRO A 238 15.64 20.19 -4.29
N ARG A 239 14.65 20.85 -4.91
CA ARG A 239 13.88 21.95 -4.29
C ARG A 239 12.38 21.83 -4.47
N VAL A 240 11.94 20.92 -5.35
CA VAL A 240 10.54 20.74 -5.69
C VAL A 240 10.24 19.25 -5.82
N TYR A 241 9.01 18.87 -5.62
CA TYR A 241 8.54 17.54 -6.00
C TYR A 241 7.26 17.66 -6.82
N ASN A 242 7.06 16.71 -7.72
CA ASN A 242 5.88 16.62 -8.55
C ASN A 242 5.19 15.29 -8.27
N THR A 243 3.86 15.28 -8.36
CA THR A 243 3.18 13.97 -8.49
C THR A 243 3.69 13.32 -9.76
N GLN A 244 3.97 12.03 -9.72
CA GLN A 244 4.16 11.28 -10.96
C GLN A 244 2.91 11.48 -11.81
N LEU A 245 3.10 11.70 -13.12
CA LEU A 245 1.98 11.94 -14.04
C LEU A 245 0.93 10.85 -13.87
N VAL A 246 -0.10 11.17 -13.08
CA VAL A 246 -1.29 10.34 -12.99
C VAL A 246 -2.04 10.55 -14.30
N LYS A 247 -1.93 9.60 -15.21
CA LYS A 247 -2.77 9.58 -16.39
C LYS A 247 -4.16 9.16 -15.93
N LEU A 248 -5.06 10.14 -15.81
CA LEU A 248 -6.45 9.84 -15.50
C LEU A 248 -7.03 8.95 -16.60
N GLN A 249 -7.59 7.82 -16.23
CA GLN A 249 -8.30 6.94 -17.17
C GLN A 249 -9.70 7.51 -17.42
N THR A 250 -9.80 8.38 -18.39
CA THR A 250 -11.07 9.02 -18.79
C THR A 250 -11.75 8.29 -19.96
N ASP A 251 -11.04 7.34 -20.58
CA ASP A 251 -11.59 6.51 -21.64
C ASP A 251 -12.55 5.47 -21.06
N HIS A 252 -13.73 5.34 -21.67
CA HIS A 252 -14.74 4.32 -21.34
C HIS A 252 -15.42 4.45 -19.95
N LEU A 253 -15.61 5.65 -19.44
CA LEU A 253 -16.39 5.91 -18.23
C LEU A 253 -17.90 5.64 -18.52
N LYS A 254 -18.42 4.52 -18.00
CA LYS A 254 -19.81 4.07 -18.26
C LYS A 254 -20.56 3.66 -17.00
N THR A 255 -19.87 3.16 -15.98
CA THR A 255 -20.48 2.59 -14.78
C THR A 255 -20.07 3.34 -13.52
N LEU A 256 -20.85 3.18 -12.45
CA LEU A 256 -20.48 3.70 -11.12
C LEU A 256 -19.07 3.31 -10.71
N ASN A 257 -18.68 2.06 -10.93
CA ASN A 257 -17.35 1.56 -10.60
C ASN A 257 -16.23 2.29 -11.37
N ASP A 258 -16.46 2.65 -12.63
CA ASP A 258 -15.47 3.41 -13.41
C ASP A 258 -15.25 4.81 -12.83
N PHE A 259 -16.33 5.50 -12.45
CA PHE A 259 -16.25 6.79 -11.79
C PHE A 259 -15.69 6.72 -10.37
N GLN A 260 -15.97 5.65 -9.61
CA GLN A 260 -15.35 5.43 -8.29
C GLN A 260 -13.83 5.27 -8.39
N LYS A 261 -13.33 4.54 -9.39
CA LYS A 261 -11.89 4.40 -9.64
C LYS A 261 -11.26 5.74 -10.02
N LEU A 262 -11.86 6.44 -11.00
CA LEU A 262 -11.40 7.77 -11.43
C LEU A 262 -11.32 8.75 -10.26
N LEU A 263 -12.39 8.81 -9.45
CA LEU A 263 -12.43 9.70 -8.28
C LEU A 263 -11.49 9.28 -7.16
N GLY A 264 -11.20 7.98 -7.03
CA GLY A 264 -10.15 7.48 -6.16
C GLY A 264 -8.78 8.04 -6.55
N ASP A 265 -8.42 7.96 -7.85
CA ASP A 265 -7.18 8.51 -8.38
C ASP A 265 -7.09 10.03 -8.20
N ILE A 266 -8.19 10.76 -8.48
CA ILE A 266 -8.27 12.21 -8.29
C ILE A 266 -8.13 12.57 -6.80
N ASN A 267 -8.80 11.86 -5.92
CA ASN A 267 -8.78 12.15 -4.48
C ASN A 267 -7.39 11.93 -3.86
N TRP A 268 -6.63 10.98 -4.43
CA TRP A 268 -5.24 10.73 -4.08
C TRP A 268 -4.33 11.94 -4.32
N ILE A 269 -4.46 12.59 -5.50
CA ILE A 269 -3.63 13.74 -5.89
C ILE A 269 -4.23 15.09 -5.47
N ARG A 270 -5.50 15.10 -5.06
CA ARG A 270 -6.25 16.33 -4.73
C ARG A 270 -5.53 17.30 -3.79
N PRO A 271 -4.88 16.85 -2.69
CA PRO A 271 -4.19 17.77 -1.78
C PRO A 271 -3.12 18.62 -2.45
N TYR A 272 -2.63 18.18 -3.60
CA TYR A 272 -1.52 18.79 -4.33
C TYR A 272 -1.97 19.61 -5.55
N LEU A 273 -3.27 19.52 -5.93
CA LEU A 273 -3.78 20.20 -7.13
C LEU A 273 -4.07 21.69 -6.94
N LYS A 274 -4.06 22.19 -5.68
CA LYS A 274 -4.45 23.57 -5.37
C LYS A 274 -5.84 23.96 -5.89
N LEU A 275 -6.72 22.98 -6.13
CA LEU A 275 -8.08 23.18 -6.61
C LEU A 275 -9.06 23.21 -5.43
N PRO A 276 -10.01 24.17 -5.42
CA PRO A 276 -11.03 24.20 -4.39
C PRO A 276 -12.02 23.03 -4.56
N THR A 277 -12.57 22.56 -3.45
CA THR A 277 -13.46 21.38 -3.42
C THR A 277 -14.66 21.50 -4.35
N TYR A 278 -15.21 22.71 -4.52
CA TYR A 278 -16.37 22.92 -5.37
C TYR A 278 -16.10 22.64 -6.85
N THR A 279 -14.85 22.75 -7.32
CA THR A 279 -14.46 22.39 -8.69
C THR A 279 -14.66 20.90 -8.96
N LEU A 280 -14.51 20.06 -7.93
CA LEU A 280 -14.65 18.60 -8.03
C LEU A 280 -16.09 18.13 -7.80
N GLN A 281 -16.97 18.99 -7.30
CA GLN A 281 -18.32 18.63 -6.92
C GLN A 281 -19.13 17.97 -8.04
N PRO A 282 -19.09 18.47 -9.30
CA PRO A 282 -19.81 17.82 -10.40
C PRO A 282 -19.42 16.36 -10.65
N LEU A 283 -18.18 15.99 -10.32
CA LEU A 283 -17.70 14.62 -10.41
C LEU A 283 -18.19 13.76 -9.25
N PHE A 284 -18.21 14.30 -8.02
CA PHE A 284 -18.76 13.59 -6.85
C PHE A 284 -20.27 13.39 -6.97
N ASP A 285 -20.98 14.32 -7.62
CA ASP A 285 -22.43 14.21 -7.81
C ASP A 285 -22.80 13.02 -8.72
N ILE A 286 -21.91 12.58 -9.62
CA ILE A 286 -22.09 11.40 -10.48
C ILE A 286 -22.18 10.10 -9.66
N LEU A 287 -21.57 10.06 -8.45
CA LEU A 287 -21.62 8.88 -7.59
C LEU A 287 -22.97 8.69 -6.88
N LYS A 288 -23.84 9.71 -6.90
CA LYS A 288 -25.17 9.66 -6.27
C LYS A 288 -26.13 8.77 -7.06
N GLY A 289 -27.10 8.18 -6.38
CA GLY A 289 -28.15 7.34 -6.97
C GLY A 289 -27.98 5.88 -6.65
N ASP A 290 -28.20 5.01 -7.63
CA ASP A 290 -28.10 3.55 -7.47
C ASP A 290 -26.69 3.14 -7.01
N SER A 291 -26.61 2.32 -5.98
CA SER A 291 -25.34 1.85 -5.40
C SER A 291 -24.73 0.64 -6.09
N ASP A 292 -25.42 0.06 -7.09
CA ASP A 292 -24.86 -1.05 -7.87
C ASP A 292 -23.61 -0.57 -8.64
N PRO A 293 -22.42 -1.16 -8.44
CA PRO A 293 -21.21 -0.84 -9.17
C PRO A 293 -21.35 -0.89 -10.70
N ALA A 294 -22.25 -1.72 -11.22
CA ALA A 294 -22.54 -1.84 -12.65
C ALA A 294 -23.55 -0.80 -13.16
N SER A 295 -24.18 -0.01 -12.26
CA SER A 295 -25.19 0.97 -12.65
C SER A 295 -24.60 2.00 -13.63
N PRO A 296 -25.34 2.34 -14.72
CA PRO A 296 -24.83 3.26 -15.74
C PRO A 296 -24.71 4.68 -15.20
N ARG A 297 -23.65 5.36 -15.61
CA ARG A 297 -23.36 6.77 -15.30
C ARG A 297 -22.90 7.49 -16.54
N THR A 298 -23.17 8.79 -16.60
CA THR A 298 -22.76 9.65 -17.69
C THR A 298 -22.03 10.87 -17.16
N LEU A 299 -21.01 11.31 -17.88
CA LEU A 299 -20.24 12.49 -17.56
C LEU A 299 -20.97 13.74 -18.08
N SER A 300 -21.42 14.62 -17.18
CA SER A 300 -22.05 15.90 -17.51
C SER A 300 -21.06 16.89 -18.16
N LEU A 301 -21.56 17.98 -18.71
CA LEU A 301 -20.71 19.05 -19.25
C LEU A 301 -19.85 19.68 -18.13
N GLU A 302 -20.44 19.90 -16.96
CA GLU A 302 -19.76 20.43 -15.79
C GLU A 302 -18.69 19.44 -15.29
N GLY A 303 -18.98 18.13 -15.33
CA GLY A 303 -18.03 17.08 -14.99
C GLY A 303 -16.84 17.05 -15.96
N ARG A 304 -17.06 17.26 -17.26
CA ARG A 304 -15.98 17.38 -18.27
C ARG A 304 -15.10 18.60 -18.01
N SER A 305 -15.71 19.75 -17.72
CA SER A 305 -14.98 20.98 -17.36
C SER A 305 -14.14 20.79 -16.10
N ALA A 306 -14.68 20.10 -15.09
CA ALA A 306 -13.95 19.76 -13.87
C ALA A 306 -12.74 18.85 -14.16
N LEU A 307 -12.90 17.83 -15.01
CA LEU A 307 -11.78 16.95 -15.42
C LEU A 307 -10.71 17.73 -16.16
N GLN A 308 -11.07 18.61 -17.06
CA GLN A 308 -10.12 19.46 -17.78
C GLN A 308 -9.32 20.35 -16.83
N SER A 309 -9.99 20.96 -15.84
CA SER A 309 -9.31 21.76 -14.79
C SER A 309 -8.34 20.92 -13.96
N ILE A 310 -8.69 19.67 -13.66
CA ILE A 310 -7.82 18.74 -12.93
C ILE A 310 -6.61 18.37 -13.78
N GLU A 311 -6.79 18.01 -15.05
CA GLU A 311 -5.70 17.69 -15.98
C GLU A 311 -4.73 18.86 -16.15
N GLU A 312 -5.25 20.08 -16.25
CA GLU A 312 -4.45 21.30 -16.31
C GLU A 312 -3.64 21.50 -15.02
N ALA A 313 -4.30 21.37 -13.86
CA ALA A 313 -3.64 21.47 -12.56
C ALA A 313 -2.53 20.41 -12.38
N ILE A 314 -2.74 19.18 -12.86
CA ILE A 314 -1.72 18.12 -12.85
C ILE A 314 -0.51 18.50 -13.70
N ARG A 315 -0.73 19.09 -14.87
CA ARG A 315 0.37 19.51 -15.78
C ARG A 315 1.20 20.67 -15.23
N GLN A 316 0.54 21.60 -14.52
CA GLN A 316 1.18 22.81 -13.99
C GLN A 316 1.76 22.62 -12.59
N GLN A 317 1.60 21.44 -12.01
CA GLN A 317 1.90 21.20 -10.61
C GLN A 317 3.41 21.28 -10.33
N GLN A 318 3.77 22.22 -9.46
CA GLN A 318 5.04 22.24 -8.74
C GLN A 318 4.78 22.43 -7.25
N ILE A 319 5.35 21.57 -6.43
CA ILE A 319 5.18 21.58 -4.98
C ILE A 319 6.56 21.78 -4.37
N THR A 320 6.70 22.77 -3.49
CA THR A 320 7.95 23.07 -2.78
C THR A 320 7.98 22.37 -1.44
N TYR A 321 9.19 22.01 -0.99
CA TYR A 321 9.40 21.50 0.38
C TYR A 321 9.11 22.59 1.40
N CYS A 322 8.64 22.17 2.59
CA CYS A 322 8.44 23.06 3.71
C CYS A 322 9.78 23.43 4.34
N ASP A 323 9.96 24.71 4.66
CA ASP A 323 11.07 25.18 5.48
C ASP A 323 10.59 25.35 6.93
N TYR A 324 10.95 24.40 7.79
CA TYR A 324 10.51 24.42 9.20
C TYR A 324 11.09 25.58 10.02
N GLN A 325 12.07 26.31 9.49
CA GLN A 325 12.63 27.51 10.12
C GLN A 325 11.85 28.78 9.78
N ARG A 326 10.93 28.71 8.80
CA ARG A 326 10.09 29.85 8.41
C ARG A 326 8.73 29.81 9.08
N PRO A 327 8.17 30.97 9.45
CA PRO A 327 6.85 31.03 10.03
C PRO A 327 5.76 30.59 9.06
N TRP A 328 4.76 29.92 9.58
CA TRP A 328 3.58 29.50 8.83
C TRP A 328 2.51 30.59 8.84
N GLY A 329 1.85 30.77 7.72
CA GLY A 329 0.63 31.57 7.61
C GLY A 329 -0.54 30.73 7.15
N LEU A 330 -1.75 31.13 7.51
CA LEU A 330 -3.01 30.51 7.10
C LEU A 330 -3.92 31.56 6.49
N TYR A 331 -4.29 31.38 5.22
CA TYR A 331 -5.42 32.10 4.62
C TYR A 331 -6.69 31.29 4.74
N ILE A 332 -7.76 31.94 5.19
CA ILE A 332 -9.11 31.38 5.15
C ILE A 332 -9.87 32.09 4.04
N LEU A 333 -10.14 31.36 2.97
CA LEU A 333 -10.87 31.87 1.81
C LEU A 333 -12.34 31.50 1.94
N PRO A 334 -13.25 32.48 1.93
CA PRO A 334 -14.67 32.19 1.84
C PRO A 334 -14.97 31.58 0.48
N THR A 335 -15.69 30.47 0.48
CA THR A 335 -16.20 29.86 -0.76
C THR A 335 -17.71 29.63 -0.63
N PRO A 336 -18.45 29.46 -1.74
CA PRO A 336 -19.90 29.34 -1.69
C PRO A 336 -20.47 28.21 -0.85
N ARG A 337 -19.65 27.18 -0.53
CA ARG A 337 -20.12 26.00 0.19
C ARG A 337 -19.44 25.78 1.56
N ALA A 338 -18.14 26.07 1.66
CA ALA A 338 -17.38 25.92 2.89
C ALA A 338 -16.08 26.74 2.81
N PRO A 339 -15.61 27.34 3.92
CA PRO A 339 -14.33 28.05 3.91
C PRO A 339 -13.18 27.08 3.57
N THR A 340 -12.23 27.55 2.76
CA THR A 340 -11.03 26.80 2.39
C THR A 340 -9.83 27.42 3.06
N GLY A 341 -9.09 26.63 3.85
CA GLY A 341 -7.82 27.01 4.46
C GLY A 341 -6.65 26.74 3.52
N VAL A 342 -5.76 27.72 3.34
CA VAL A 342 -4.50 27.58 2.59
C VAL A 342 -3.35 27.90 3.53
N LEU A 343 -2.53 26.89 3.83
CA LEU A 343 -1.27 27.06 4.54
C LEU A 343 -0.20 27.56 3.58
N TYR A 344 0.58 28.54 4.03
CA TYR A 344 1.67 29.08 3.22
C TYR A 344 2.89 29.46 4.10
N GLN A 345 4.06 29.51 3.44
CA GLN A 345 5.31 30.05 3.98
C GLN A 345 5.68 31.21 3.14
N ASP A 346 6.02 32.06 2.88
CA ASP A 346 6.17 33.21 1.99
C ASP A 346 4.82 33.68 1.43
N LYS A 347 4.68 34.98 1.27
CA LYS A 347 3.42 35.56 0.78
C LYS A 347 2.99 34.85 -0.50
N PRO A 348 1.74 34.35 -0.58
CA PRO A 348 1.23 33.88 -1.86
C PRO A 348 1.28 35.03 -2.86
N LEU A 349 1.83 34.71 -4.05
CA LEU A 349 1.82 35.60 -5.20
C LEU A 349 0.40 35.86 -5.67
#